data_983f9a33912d66e99e3506ec3f4f40e9
#
_entry.id   983f9a33912d66e99e3506ec3f4f40e9
#
_cell.length_a   1.000
_cell.length_b   1.000
_cell.length_c   1.000
_cell.angle_alpha   90.00
_cell.angle_beta   90.00
_cell.angle_gamma   90.00
#
_symmetry.space_group_name_H-M   'P 1'
#
loop_
_entity.id
_entity.type
_entity.pdbx_description
1 polymer ?
#
loop_
_entity_poly.entity_id
_entity_poly.type
_entity_poly.pdbx_seq_one_letter_code
_entity_poly.pdbx_strand_id
1 'polypeptide(L)'
;MFKLIKVALLAIVALAFTATAYADFTFVSWGGAYTMSQQKGYIDTWGPVKAGKTKIAVENYNGGLGEVKAQVESGNVKWDVVDILPVDAINGCDEGLFEPLNMASWEKGYLKSIADNGTGNPGTISECAAPQIWWTYVIIYDPKKFPGKKPTRMKDFFDVKKFPGKRGVHTWPQAVLEMALVADGVKPSKVNKVLQGEGGTDRAFAKLEDLKGHVVHWSAGAQPLELVKSGSVVMSIVYNGRAGAAILSEGASFDYIWEGQVLDGDWIAVVKGAPNKDEAIEFLKHATTCESQAEQAKYITYGPMRKCGLDIIKKGEPWFHNGIAVLPHMPNTKKRLKKSVLTDPVWWADHNAELKEQWSAWMAGNK
;
A
#
# COMPACT_ATOMS: atom_id res chain seq x y z
N MET A 1 30.72 -20.27 -82.63
CA MET A 1 31.30 -20.20 -81.26
C MET A 1 30.32 -19.48 -80.41
N PHE A 2 29.45 -20.23 -79.73
CA PHE A 2 28.51 -19.72 -78.75
C PHE A 2 28.91 -20.15 -77.37
N LYS A 3 29.21 -19.18 -76.45
CA LYS A 3 29.53 -19.44 -75.09
C LYS A 3 28.20 -19.44 -74.28
N LEU A 4 27.89 -20.57 -73.72
CA LEU A 4 26.81 -20.77 -72.74
C LEU A 4 27.25 -20.19 -71.40
N ILE A 5 26.53 -19.14 -70.93
CA ILE A 5 26.65 -18.61 -69.56
C ILE A 5 25.67 -19.39 -68.70
N LYS A 6 26.21 -20.19 -67.73
CA LYS A 6 25.40 -20.80 -66.69
C LYS A 6 25.14 -19.75 -65.59
N VAL A 7 23.90 -19.39 -65.44
CA VAL A 7 23.45 -18.58 -64.28
C VAL A 7 23.12 -19.54 -63.13
N ALA A 8 23.92 -19.48 -62.09
CA ALA A 8 23.63 -20.18 -60.84
C ALA A 8 22.69 -19.33 -59.98
N LEU A 9 21.44 -19.76 -59.80
CA LEU A 9 20.53 -19.18 -58.83
C LEU A 9 20.94 -19.61 -57.41
N LEU A 10 21.50 -18.69 -56.61
CA LEU A 10 21.65 -18.88 -55.15
C LEU A 10 20.29 -18.57 -54.50
N ALA A 11 19.60 -19.60 -54.02
CA ALA A 11 18.46 -19.47 -53.17
C ALA A 11 18.95 -19.14 -51.74
N ILE A 12 18.84 -17.90 -51.32
CA ILE A 12 19.05 -17.47 -49.94
C ILE A 12 17.79 -17.85 -49.15
N VAL A 13 17.89 -18.93 -48.38
CA VAL A 13 16.87 -19.25 -47.37
C VAL A 13 17.07 -18.31 -46.21
N ALA A 14 16.26 -17.25 -46.14
CA ALA A 14 16.16 -16.40 -44.96
C ALA A 14 15.48 -17.18 -43.86
N LEU A 15 16.25 -17.75 -42.92
CA LEU A 15 15.71 -18.19 -41.64
C LEU A 15 15.22 -16.96 -40.87
N ALA A 16 13.92 -16.72 -40.94
CA ALA A 16 13.27 -15.79 -40.04
C ALA A 16 13.36 -16.38 -38.63
N PHE A 17 14.36 -15.94 -37.86
CA PHE A 17 14.27 -16.06 -36.40
C PHE A 17 13.09 -15.23 -35.95
N THR A 18 11.95 -15.84 -35.75
CA THR A 18 10.91 -15.27 -34.93
C THR A 18 11.45 -15.21 -33.50
N ALA A 19 12.10 -14.07 -33.18
CA ALA A 19 12.26 -13.71 -31.78
C ALA A 19 10.84 -13.65 -31.22
N THR A 20 10.46 -14.62 -30.43
CA THR A 20 9.31 -14.50 -29.55
C THR A 20 9.62 -13.29 -28.69
N ALA A 21 9.02 -12.15 -29.03
CA ALA A 21 9.01 -10.99 -28.16
C ALA A 21 8.32 -11.47 -26.88
N TYR A 22 9.10 -11.69 -25.81
CA TYR A 22 8.51 -11.86 -24.48
C TYR A 22 7.74 -10.58 -24.21
N ALA A 23 6.45 -10.70 -24.03
CA ALA A 23 5.64 -9.56 -23.63
C ALA A 23 6.20 -9.06 -22.29
N ASP A 24 6.74 -7.85 -22.27
CA ASP A 24 7.19 -7.21 -21.04
C ASP A 24 5.93 -6.84 -20.25
N PHE A 25 5.61 -7.64 -19.27
CA PHE A 25 4.52 -7.41 -18.32
C PHE A 25 4.94 -6.29 -17.35
N THR A 26 4.09 -5.29 -17.14
CA THR A 26 4.39 -4.16 -16.26
C THR A 26 3.58 -4.23 -14.98
N PHE A 27 4.27 -4.25 -13.84
CA PHE A 27 3.70 -4.15 -12.51
C PHE A 27 4.10 -2.82 -11.87
N VAL A 28 3.12 -2.02 -11.43
CA VAL A 28 3.33 -0.70 -10.85
C VAL A 28 3.03 -0.69 -9.37
N SER A 29 3.94 -0.13 -8.57
CA SER A 29 3.87 -0.14 -7.11
C SER A 29 4.41 1.14 -6.47
N TRP A 30 4.51 1.16 -5.14
CA TRP A 30 4.82 2.32 -4.29
C TRP A 30 6.31 2.50 -3.95
N GLY A 31 7.18 1.72 -4.53
CA GLY A 31 8.63 1.82 -4.35
C GLY A 31 9.17 1.32 -3.00
N GLY A 32 10.51 1.31 -2.91
CA GLY A 32 11.28 0.99 -1.71
C GLY A 32 11.03 -0.42 -1.16
N ALA A 33 11.03 -0.55 0.15
CA ALA A 33 10.87 -1.83 0.84
C ALA A 33 9.54 -2.53 0.49
N TYR A 34 8.50 -1.77 0.15
CA TYR A 34 7.22 -2.35 -0.25
C TYR A 34 7.30 -3.07 -1.59
N THR A 35 7.74 -2.39 -2.64
CA THR A 35 7.95 -3.01 -3.96
C THR A 35 8.93 -4.18 -3.87
N MET A 36 10.01 -4.06 -3.10
CA MET A 36 10.95 -5.15 -2.87
C MET A 36 10.27 -6.37 -2.22
N SER A 37 9.35 -6.15 -1.28
CA SER A 37 8.60 -7.24 -0.64
C SER A 37 7.67 -7.96 -1.63
N GLN A 38 7.07 -7.24 -2.56
CA GLN A 38 6.23 -7.78 -3.63
C GLN A 38 7.08 -8.58 -4.63
N GLN A 39 8.24 -8.03 -5.01
CA GLN A 39 9.20 -8.73 -5.86
C GLN A 39 9.55 -10.11 -5.28
N LYS A 40 9.93 -10.16 -4.00
CA LYS A 40 10.33 -11.39 -3.32
C LYS A 40 9.16 -12.30 -2.96
N GLY A 41 8.03 -11.74 -2.57
CA GLY A 41 6.87 -12.48 -2.08
C GLY A 41 6.12 -13.21 -3.19
N TYR A 42 5.91 -12.58 -4.33
CA TYR A 42 5.08 -13.18 -5.37
C TYR A 42 5.51 -12.92 -6.83
N ILE A 43 6.27 -11.87 -7.15
CA ILE A 43 6.74 -11.65 -8.53
C ILE A 43 7.78 -12.71 -8.89
N ASP A 44 8.87 -12.83 -8.14
CA ASP A 44 9.94 -13.82 -8.38
C ASP A 44 9.42 -15.27 -8.22
N THR A 45 8.32 -15.47 -7.50
CA THR A 45 7.77 -16.81 -7.23
C THR A 45 6.74 -17.26 -8.25
N TRP A 46 6.26 -16.39 -9.12
CA TRP A 46 5.27 -16.72 -10.14
C TRP A 46 5.82 -17.70 -11.18
N GLY A 47 5.00 -18.72 -11.52
CA GLY A 47 5.45 -19.81 -12.40
C GLY A 47 6.03 -19.37 -13.74
N PRO A 48 5.37 -18.49 -14.50
CA PRO A 48 5.91 -17.96 -15.77
C PRO A 48 7.27 -17.25 -15.60
N VAL A 49 7.44 -16.45 -14.54
CA VAL A 49 8.72 -15.76 -14.24
C VAL A 49 9.81 -16.77 -13.89
N LYS A 50 9.52 -17.75 -13.00
CA LYS A 50 10.46 -18.83 -12.67
C LYS A 50 10.90 -19.65 -13.86
N ALA A 51 9.99 -19.85 -14.82
CA ALA A 51 10.28 -20.60 -16.04
C ALA A 51 11.00 -19.78 -17.12
N GLY A 52 11.26 -18.48 -16.88
CA GLY A 52 11.83 -17.55 -17.84
C GLY A 52 10.96 -17.28 -19.06
N LYS A 53 9.64 -17.49 -18.94
CA LYS A 53 8.66 -17.27 -20.01
C LYS A 53 8.12 -15.85 -20.03
N THR A 54 8.10 -15.20 -18.88
CA THR A 54 7.62 -13.81 -18.70
C THR A 54 8.63 -13.04 -17.88
N LYS A 55 8.93 -11.82 -18.30
CA LYS A 55 9.69 -10.84 -17.53
C LYS A 55 8.75 -9.75 -17.07
N ILE A 56 8.69 -9.50 -15.77
CA ILE A 56 7.91 -8.41 -15.20
C ILE A 56 8.81 -7.18 -15.05
N ALA A 57 8.47 -6.10 -15.75
CA ALA A 57 9.01 -4.79 -15.50
C ALA A 57 8.30 -4.18 -14.29
N VAL A 58 9.07 -3.71 -13.32
CA VAL A 58 8.51 -3.10 -12.11
C VAL A 58 8.74 -1.61 -12.14
N GLU A 59 7.65 -0.84 -12.12
CA GLU A 59 7.67 0.62 -12.04
C GLU A 59 7.14 1.09 -10.69
N ASN A 60 7.46 2.34 -10.33
CA ASN A 60 6.98 2.93 -9.09
C ASN A 60 6.26 4.25 -9.37
N TYR A 61 5.21 4.51 -8.60
CA TYR A 61 4.43 5.75 -8.66
C TYR A 61 4.07 6.24 -7.25
N ASN A 62 3.39 7.38 -7.15
CA ASN A 62 2.99 7.98 -5.87
C ASN A 62 1.46 7.98 -5.67
N GLY A 63 0.74 7.07 -6.32
CA GLY A 63 -0.71 6.90 -6.20
C GLY A 63 -1.54 7.88 -7.03
N GLY A 64 -2.86 7.71 -6.93
CA GLY A 64 -3.84 8.46 -7.69
C GLY A 64 -4.10 7.92 -9.09
N LEU A 65 -5.21 8.36 -9.67
CA LEU A 65 -5.69 7.84 -10.96
C LEU A 65 -5.18 8.59 -12.20
N GLY A 66 -4.45 9.71 -12.01
CA GLY A 66 -4.09 10.61 -13.12
C GLY A 66 -3.32 9.93 -14.25
N GLU A 67 -2.28 9.16 -13.93
CA GLU A 67 -1.48 8.43 -14.92
C GLU A 67 -2.26 7.29 -15.57
N VAL A 68 -3.03 6.53 -14.79
CA VAL A 68 -3.91 5.46 -15.31
C VAL A 68 -4.91 6.04 -16.29
N LYS A 69 -5.58 7.14 -15.91
CA LYS A 69 -6.56 7.83 -16.73
C LYS A 69 -5.97 8.33 -18.05
N ALA A 70 -4.80 8.96 -17.99
CA ALA A 70 -4.10 9.43 -19.20
C ALA A 70 -3.79 8.29 -20.18
N GLN A 71 -3.35 7.12 -19.67
CA GLN A 71 -3.06 5.96 -20.51
C GLN A 71 -4.35 5.38 -21.13
N VAL A 72 -5.39 5.21 -20.34
CA VAL A 72 -6.66 4.63 -20.81
C VAL A 72 -7.34 5.56 -21.83
N GLU A 73 -7.47 6.86 -21.54
CA GLU A 73 -8.11 7.83 -22.42
C GLU A 73 -7.37 8.02 -23.74
N SER A 74 -6.04 7.93 -23.73
CA SER A 74 -5.23 8.00 -24.97
C SER A 74 -5.24 6.71 -25.79
N GLY A 75 -5.72 5.60 -25.23
CA GLY A 75 -5.63 4.26 -25.82
C GLY A 75 -4.19 3.73 -25.92
N ASN A 76 -3.23 4.34 -25.22
CA ASN A 76 -1.82 3.94 -25.19
C ASN A 76 -1.45 3.41 -23.81
N VAL A 77 -2.04 2.28 -23.44
CA VAL A 77 -1.84 1.64 -22.14
C VAL A 77 -0.51 0.89 -22.14
N LYS A 78 0.33 1.18 -21.15
CA LYS A 78 1.64 0.54 -20.92
C LYS A 78 1.67 -0.29 -19.64
N TRP A 79 0.82 0.05 -18.69
CA TRP A 79 0.71 -0.63 -17.40
C TRP A 79 -0.26 -1.80 -17.48
N ASP A 80 0.16 -2.96 -17.02
CA ASP A 80 -0.73 -4.14 -16.94
C ASP A 80 -1.42 -4.21 -15.57
N VAL A 81 -0.63 -4.15 -14.50
CA VAL A 81 -1.12 -4.21 -13.13
C VAL A 81 -0.65 -3.01 -12.35
N VAL A 82 -1.54 -2.44 -11.56
CA VAL A 82 -1.25 -1.35 -10.64
C VAL A 82 -1.71 -1.70 -9.23
N ASP A 83 -0.85 -1.41 -8.26
CA ASP A 83 -1.13 -1.49 -6.83
C ASP A 83 -1.74 -0.17 -6.38
N ILE A 84 -2.94 -0.20 -5.81
CA ILE A 84 -3.78 0.97 -5.58
C ILE A 84 -4.38 1.00 -4.18
N LEU A 85 -4.71 2.21 -3.74
CA LEU A 85 -5.49 2.41 -2.51
C LEU A 85 -6.97 2.08 -2.73
N PRO A 86 -7.72 1.73 -1.65
CA PRO A 86 -9.15 1.44 -1.74
C PRO A 86 -9.98 2.53 -2.41
N VAL A 87 -9.68 3.81 -2.12
CA VAL A 87 -10.36 4.96 -2.73
C VAL A 87 -10.17 5.00 -4.24
N ASP A 88 -8.93 4.77 -4.71
CA ASP A 88 -8.62 4.74 -6.14
C ASP A 88 -9.20 3.49 -6.82
N ALA A 89 -9.30 2.36 -6.09
CA ALA A 89 -9.94 1.15 -6.59
C ALA A 89 -11.45 1.34 -6.84
N ILE A 90 -12.14 2.07 -5.97
CA ILE A 90 -13.56 2.41 -6.12
C ILE A 90 -13.73 3.38 -7.29
N ASN A 91 -13.11 4.55 -7.21
CA ASN A 91 -13.28 5.61 -8.21
C ASN A 91 -12.82 5.16 -9.61
N GLY A 92 -11.68 4.47 -9.70
CA GLY A 92 -11.17 3.99 -10.98
C GLY A 92 -12.02 2.89 -11.61
N CYS A 93 -12.70 2.06 -10.80
CA CYS A 93 -13.67 1.09 -11.30
C CYS A 93 -14.91 1.80 -11.86
N ASP A 94 -15.45 2.77 -11.11
CA ASP A 94 -16.63 3.55 -11.51
C ASP A 94 -16.36 4.40 -12.76
N GLU A 95 -15.14 4.90 -12.93
CA GLU A 95 -14.70 5.61 -14.13
C GLU A 95 -14.32 4.68 -15.31
N GLY A 96 -14.37 3.35 -15.13
CA GLY A 96 -14.03 2.39 -16.17
C GLY A 96 -12.53 2.30 -16.50
N LEU A 97 -11.66 2.68 -15.56
CA LEU A 97 -10.20 2.69 -15.72
C LEU A 97 -9.55 1.32 -15.47
N PHE A 98 -10.29 0.38 -14.89
CA PHE A 98 -9.82 -0.98 -14.58
C PHE A 98 -10.69 -2.04 -15.20
N GLU A 99 -10.10 -3.22 -15.44
CA GLU A 99 -10.82 -4.39 -15.91
C GLU A 99 -11.62 -5.02 -14.76
N PRO A 100 -12.91 -5.38 -14.96
CA PRO A 100 -13.65 -6.12 -13.96
C PRO A 100 -13.05 -7.52 -13.78
N LEU A 101 -12.92 -7.92 -12.51
CA LEU A 101 -12.33 -9.19 -12.08
C LEU A 101 -13.45 -10.13 -11.61
N ASN A 102 -13.70 -11.22 -12.29
CA ASN A 102 -14.66 -12.22 -11.82
C ASN A 102 -14.08 -13.06 -10.67
N MET A 103 -13.75 -12.42 -9.55
CA MET A 103 -13.07 -13.03 -8.39
C MET A 103 -13.86 -14.18 -7.74
N ALA A 104 -15.18 -14.18 -7.89
CA ALA A 104 -16.01 -15.30 -7.41
C ALA A 104 -15.68 -16.63 -8.10
N SER A 105 -15.11 -16.60 -9.32
CA SER A 105 -14.69 -17.77 -10.09
C SER A 105 -13.27 -18.23 -9.79
N TRP A 106 -12.45 -17.48 -9.05
CA TRP A 106 -11.02 -17.77 -8.90
C TRP A 106 -10.78 -19.04 -8.09
N GLU A 107 -11.35 -19.11 -6.88
CA GLU A 107 -11.34 -20.34 -6.08
C GLU A 107 -12.55 -20.39 -5.15
N LYS A 108 -12.91 -21.58 -4.71
CA LYS A 108 -14.03 -21.75 -3.77
C LYS A 108 -13.74 -21.04 -2.43
N GLY A 109 -14.60 -20.08 -2.09
CA GLY A 109 -14.49 -19.34 -0.84
C GLY A 109 -13.49 -18.18 -0.83
N TYR A 110 -12.95 -17.81 -1.99
CA TYR A 110 -11.99 -16.69 -2.13
C TYR A 110 -12.51 -15.42 -1.45
N LEU A 111 -13.68 -14.92 -1.86
CA LEU A 111 -14.28 -13.70 -1.30
C LEU A 111 -14.57 -13.82 0.20
N LYS A 112 -15.04 -15.00 0.64
CA LYS A 112 -15.30 -15.27 2.06
C LYS A 112 -14.02 -15.23 2.90
N SER A 113 -12.90 -15.67 2.36
CA SER A 113 -11.60 -15.63 3.05
C SER A 113 -11.10 -14.20 3.32
N ILE A 114 -11.49 -13.24 2.47
CA ILE A 114 -11.20 -11.82 2.66
C ILE A 114 -12.14 -11.23 3.72
N ALA A 115 -13.43 -11.54 3.69
CA ALA A 115 -14.39 -11.05 4.67
C ALA A 115 -14.11 -11.52 6.10
N ASP A 116 -13.48 -12.70 6.22
CA ASP A 116 -13.18 -13.35 7.51
C ASP A 116 -11.87 -12.86 8.18
N ASN A 117 -11.23 -11.79 7.71
CA ASN A 117 -9.96 -11.33 8.27
C ASN A 117 -10.05 -10.67 9.66
N GLY A 118 -11.25 -10.59 10.21
CA GLY A 118 -11.51 -10.10 11.57
C GLY A 118 -11.58 -8.58 11.71
N THR A 119 -11.54 -7.84 10.61
CA THR A 119 -11.67 -6.38 10.62
C THR A 119 -13.12 -5.91 10.48
N GLY A 120 -14.04 -6.82 10.13
CA GLY A 120 -15.43 -6.47 9.80
C GLY A 120 -15.58 -5.82 8.43
N ASN A 121 -14.50 -5.70 7.67
CA ASN A 121 -14.56 -5.15 6.32
C ASN A 121 -15.10 -6.19 5.34
N PRO A 122 -16.09 -5.83 4.50
CA PRO A 122 -16.63 -6.74 3.49
C PRO A 122 -15.56 -7.12 2.46
N GLY A 123 -15.60 -8.35 2.00
CA GLY A 123 -14.60 -9.06 1.21
C GLY A 123 -13.93 -8.30 0.07
N THR A 124 -14.69 -7.57 -0.74
CA THR A 124 -14.14 -6.69 -1.77
C THR A 124 -14.68 -5.28 -1.61
N ILE A 125 -13.86 -4.29 -1.97
CA ILE A 125 -14.28 -2.89 -2.05
C ILE A 125 -14.71 -2.51 -3.45
N SER A 126 -14.31 -3.30 -4.46
CA SER A 126 -14.56 -3.07 -5.87
C SER A 126 -14.52 -4.40 -6.63
N GLU A 127 -15.31 -4.54 -7.69
CA GLU A 127 -15.22 -5.68 -8.60
C GLU A 127 -13.98 -5.66 -9.50
N CYS A 128 -13.29 -4.52 -9.59
CA CYS A 128 -12.11 -4.31 -10.44
C CYS A 128 -10.78 -4.51 -9.71
N ALA A 129 -10.77 -4.76 -8.40
CA ALA A 129 -9.54 -4.84 -7.63
C ALA A 129 -9.49 -6.05 -6.69
N ALA A 130 -8.36 -6.74 -6.68
CA ALA A 130 -8.10 -7.89 -5.83
C ALA A 130 -7.36 -7.48 -4.55
N PRO A 131 -7.71 -8.05 -3.39
CA PRO A 131 -7.14 -7.68 -2.10
C PRO A 131 -5.72 -8.19 -1.95
N GLN A 132 -4.82 -7.37 -1.39
CA GLN A 132 -3.44 -7.75 -1.20
C GLN A 132 -3.03 -7.76 0.26
N ILE A 133 -2.89 -6.60 0.89
CA ILE A 133 -2.36 -6.46 2.24
C ILE A 133 -3.18 -5.50 3.11
N TRP A 134 -3.12 -5.73 4.42
CA TRP A 134 -3.43 -4.76 5.46
C TRP A 134 -2.16 -4.03 5.90
N TRP A 135 -2.23 -2.73 5.93
CA TRP A 135 -1.22 -1.85 6.52
C TRP A 135 -1.89 -0.82 7.43
N THR A 136 -1.10 -0.05 8.12
CA THR A 136 -1.64 0.98 9.00
C THR A 136 -0.76 2.21 9.02
N TYR A 137 -1.38 3.37 9.14
CA TYR A 137 -0.70 4.54 9.66
C TYR A 137 -0.51 4.36 11.17
N VAL A 138 0.72 4.54 11.61
CA VAL A 138 1.13 4.42 13.02
C VAL A 138 2.12 5.53 13.31
N ILE A 139 2.34 5.85 14.58
CA ILE A 139 3.38 6.80 14.95
C ILE A 139 4.62 6.05 15.36
N ILE A 140 5.80 6.50 14.86
CA ILE A 140 7.11 6.10 15.36
C ILE A 140 7.82 7.27 16.04
N TYR A 141 8.75 6.94 16.91
CA TYR A 141 9.66 7.88 17.54
C TYR A 141 11.00 7.22 17.88
N ASP A 142 12.06 8.03 18.02
CA ASP A 142 13.32 7.56 18.60
C ASP A 142 13.22 7.56 20.12
N PRO A 143 13.27 6.40 20.81
CA PRO A 143 13.15 6.32 22.25
C PRO A 143 14.26 7.06 23.01
N LYS A 144 15.41 7.32 22.37
CA LYS A 144 16.53 8.08 22.95
C LYS A 144 16.20 9.57 23.11
N LYS A 145 15.26 10.09 22.31
CA LYS A 145 14.79 11.48 22.41
C LYS A 145 13.89 11.71 23.64
N PHE A 146 13.42 10.62 24.28
CA PHE A 146 12.53 10.64 25.44
C PHE A 146 13.11 9.80 26.59
N PRO A 147 14.24 10.23 27.23
CA PRO A 147 14.91 9.45 28.27
C PRO A 147 14.07 9.29 29.55
N GLY A 148 13.09 10.18 29.76
CA GLY A 148 12.14 10.09 30.84
C GLY A 148 10.84 9.39 30.44
N LYS A 149 9.73 10.11 30.47
CA LYS A 149 8.43 9.58 30.07
C LYS A 149 8.33 9.46 28.54
N LYS A 150 8.15 8.23 28.05
CA LYS A 150 7.96 7.96 26.62
C LYS A 150 6.53 8.26 26.19
N PRO A 151 6.32 8.72 24.94
CA PRO A 151 4.98 8.83 24.36
C PRO A 151 4.41 7.43 24.11
N THR A 152 3.13 7.21 24.45
CA THR A 152 2.49 5.89 24.36
C THR A 152 1.07 5.93 23.80
N ARG A 153 0.51 7.13 23.64
CA ARG A 153 -0.88 7.34 23.22
C ARG A 153 -0.96 8.31 22.06
N MET A 154 -2.00 8.21 21.25
CA MET A 154 -2.25 9.13 20.12
C MET A 154 -2.20 10.60 20.56
N LYS A 155 -2.81 10.95 21.69
CA LYS A 155 -2.78 12.30 22.23
C LYS A 155 -1.36 12.81 22.55
N ASP A 156 -0.39 11.93 22.82
CA ASP A 156 0.99 12.34 23.11
C ASP A 156 1.69 12.86 21.85
N PHE A 157 1.28 12.44 20.65
CA PHE A 157 1.74 13.00 19.38
C PHE A 157 1.30 14.45 19.21
N PHE A 158 0.12 14.82 19.66
CA PHE A 158 -0.43 16.17 19.57
C PHE A 158 0.01 17.08 20.72
N ASP A 159 0.52 16.54 21.81
CA ASP A 159 0.97 17.31 22.97
C ASP A 159 2.42 17.78 22.81
N VAL A 160 2.60 18.87 22.06
CA VAL A 160 3.92 19.49 21.80
C VAL A 160 4.53 20.17 23.03
N LYS A 161 3.74 20.43 24.07
CA LYS A 161 4.23 21.00 25.34
C LYS A 161 4.90 19.92 26.18
N LYS A 162 4.25 18.75 26.30
CA LYS A 162 4.77 17.63 27.07
C LYS A 162 5.89 16.86 26.36
N PHE A 163 5.79 16.76 25.04
CA PHE A 163 6.76 16.12 24.17
C PHE A 163 7.25 17.10 23.11
N PRO A 164 8.15 18.03 23.47
CA PRO A 164 8.58 19.11 22.58
C PRO A 164 9.31 18.59 21.34
N GLY A 165 9.19 19.32 20.22
CA GLY A 165 9.81 19.05 18.94
C GLY A 165 8.82 18.94 17.78
N LYS A 166 9.32 18.78 16.55
CA LYS A 166 8.50 18.72 15.35
C LYS A 166 7.87 17.32 15.15
N ARG A 167 6.80 17.28 14.35
CA ARG A 167 6.05 16.08 13.97
C ARG A 167 6.10 15.87 12.46
N GLY A 168 6.38 14.65 12.03
CA GLY A 168 6.24 14.26 10.64
C GLY A 168 4.79 13.92 10.33
N VAL A 169 4.18 14.65 9.37
CA VAL A 169 2.77 14.48 8.99
C VAL A 169 2.69 14.31 7.47
N HIS A 170 1.81 13.42 7.02
CA HIS A 170 1.59 13.17 5.60
C HIS A 170 0.98 14.39 4.90
N THR A 171 1.22 14.53 3.60
CA THR A 171 0.58 15.56 2.75
C THR A 171 -0.86 15.23 2.37
N TRP A 172 -1.43 14.12 2.85
CA TRP A 172 -2.82 13.73 2.67
C TRP A 172 -3.60 13.81 3.97
N PRO A 173 -4.88 14.20 3.93
CA PRO A 173 -5.73 14.32 5.13
C PRO A 173 -6.16 12.97 5.68
N GLN A 174 -6.29 11.95 4.82
CA GLN A 174 -6.68 10.59 5.19
C GLN A 174 -5.77 10.04 6.28
N ALA A 175 -6.33 9.36 7.23
CA ALA A 175 -5.73 8.88 8.47
C ALA A 175 -5.35 10.00 9.46
N VAL A 176 -4.90 11.15 9.01
CA VAL A 176 -4.49 12.25 9.91
C VAL A 176 -5.71 12.85 10.61
N LEU A 177 -6.85 13.01 9.90
CA LEU A 177 -8.10 13.47 10.49
C LEU A 177 -8.64 12.46 11.51
N GLU A 178 -8.60 11.16 11.20
CA GLU A 178 -8.97 10.09 12.13
C GLU A 178 -8.09 10.10 13.39
N MET A 179 -6.77 10.23 13.22
CA MET A 179 -5.81 10.31 14.33
C MET A 179 -6.05 11.55 15.21
N ALA A 180 -6.40 12.67 14.59
CA ALA A 180 -6.77 13.89 15.31
C ALA A 180 -7.99 13.67 16.22
N LEU A 181 -9.03 13.01 15.71
CA LEU A 181 -10.21 12.67 16.51
C LEU A 181 -9.88 11.70 17.66
N VAL A 182 -9.01 10.72 17.44
CA VAL A 182 -8.53 9.83 18.52
C VAL A 182 -7.77 10.64 19.57
N ALA A 183 -6.91 11.57 19.17
CA ALA A 183 -6.18 12.44 20.08
C ALA A 183 -7.10 13.36 20.87
N ASP A 184 -8.22 13.75 20.27
CA ASP A 184 -9.29 14.55 20.90
C ASP A 184 -10.25 13.72 21.76
N GLY A 185 -9.92 12.45 22.02
CA GLY A 185 -10.63 11.57 22.94
C GLY A 185 -11.74 10.73 22.34
N VAL A 186 -11.95 10.75 21.01
CA VAL A 186 -12.88 9.85 20.35
C VAL A 186 -12.36 8.43 20.41
N LYS A 187 -13.19 7.48 20.84
CA LYS A 187 -12.81 6.05 20.83
C LYS A 187 -12.58 5.58 19.39
N PRO A 188 -11.52 4.80 19.09
CA PRO A 188 -11.23 4.35 17.70
C PRO A 188 -12.45 3.76 16.98
N SER A 189 -13.26 2.93 17.65
CA SER A 189 -14.48 2.34 17.07
C SER A 189 -15.62 3.34 16.80
N LYS A 190 -15.46 4.61 17.12
CA LYS A 190 -16.46 5.67 16.91
C LYS A 190 -15.97 6.78 15.99
N VAL A 191 -14.71 6.69 15.52
CA VAL A 191 -14.07 7.74 14.72
C VAL A 191 -14.83 7.96 13.43
N ASN A 192 -15.12 6.93 12.63
CA ASN A 192 -15.85 7.11 11.37
C ASN A 192 -17.21 7.77 11.60
N LYS A 193 -17.96 7.29 12.61
CA LYS A 193 -19.27 7.91 12.93
C LYS A 193 -19.16 9.39 13.29
N VAL A 194 -18.07 9.81 13.96
CA VAL A 194 -17.85 11.21 14.34
C VAL A 194 -17.37 12.00 13.12
N LEU A 195 -16.40 11.48 12.38
CA LEU A 195 -15.81 12.14 11.21
C LEU A 195 -16.86 12.43 10.14
N GLN A 196 -17.76 11.47 9.91
CA GLN A 196 -18.83 11.52 8.91
C GLN A 196 -20.06 12.31 9.40
N GLY A 197 -20.14 12.66 10.67
CA GLY A 197 -21.23 13.42 11.25
C GLY A 197 -21.05 14.91 11.08
N GLU A 198 -22.13 15.68 11.34
CA GLU A 198 -22.11 17.14 11.30
C GLU A 198 -21.00 17.71 12.17
N GLY A 199 -20.16 18.60 11.60
CA GLY A 199 -19.01 19.22 12.28
C GLY A 199 -17.87 18.27 12.62
N GLY A 200 -17.89 17.00 12.16
CA GLY A 200 -16.87 16.01 12.50
C GLY A 200 -15.51 16.32 11.88
N THR A 201 -15.48 16.74 10.65
CA THR A 201 -14.27 17.22 9.96
C THR A 201 -13.72 18.49 10.59
N ASP A 202 -14.57 19.46 10.90
CA ASP A 202 -14.16 20.71 11.58
C ASP A 202 -13.51 20.43 12.93
N ARG A 203 -14.06 19.46 13.69
CA ARG A 203 -13.49 19.00 14.95
C ARG A 203 -12.10 18.39 14.77
N ALA A 204 -11.91 17.62 13.72
CA ALA A 204 -10.60 17.03 13.41
C ALA A 204 -9.58 18.12 13.03
N PHE A 205 -9.95 19.08 12.18
CA PHE A 205 -9.10 20.21 11.82
C PHE A 205 -8.81 21.12 13.04
N ALA A 206 -9.78 21.39 13.90
CA ALA A 206 -9.56 22.13 15.14
C ALA A 206 -8.50 21.47 16.02
N LYS A 207 -8.49 20.12 16.10
CA LYS A 207 -7.47 19.38 16.86
C LYS A 207 -6.08 19.47 16.22
N LEU A 208 -5.98 19.58 14.90
CA LEU A 208 -4.71 19.76 14.20
C LEU A 208 -4.03 21.09 14.53
N GLU A 209 -4.75 22.11 14.96
CA GLU A 209 -4.18 23.40 15.40
C GLU A 209 -3.20 23.25 16.58
N ASP A 210 -3.31 22.16 17.38
CA ASP A 210 -2.33 21.84 18.42
C ASP A 210 -0.91 21.60 17.85
N LEU A 211 -0.80 21.26 16.56
CA LEU A 211 0.45 21.00 15.86
C LEU A 211 0.97 22.22 15.08
N LYS A 212 0.27 23.35 15.08
CA LYS A 212 0.63 24.55 14.32
C LYS A 212 2.05 25.00 14.62
N GLY A 213 2.85 25.21 13.56
CA GLY A 213 4.28 25.56 13.68
C GLY A 213 5.21 24.40 14.08
N HIS A 214 4.66 23.20 14.30
CA HIS A 214 5.44 22.02 14.70
C HIS A 214 5.41 20.89 13.68
N VAL A 215 4.99 21.13 12.44
CA VAL A 215 4.86 20.10 11.41
C VAL A 215 6.01 20.13 10.40
N VAL A 216 6.44 18.96 9.97
CA VAL A 216 7.22 18.73 8.76
C VAL A 216 6.42 17.76 7.89
N HIS A 217 6.03 18.20 6.70
CA HIS A 217 5.26 17.36 5.79
C HIS A 217 6.14 16.41 5.00
N TRP A 218 5.61 15.22 4.72
CA TRP A 218 6.23 14.23 3.86
C TRP A 218 5.19 13.62 2.90
N SER A 219 5.62 13.19 1.71
CA SER A 219 4.78 12.58 0.67
C SER A 219 5.21 11.17 0.29
N ALA A 220 6.52 10.89 0.27
CA ALA A 220 7.03 9.56 -0.06
C ALA A 220 7.25 8.71 1.19
N GLY A 221 6.84 7.43 1.14
CA GLY A 221 6.80 6.55 2.31
C GLY A 221 8.14 6.24 3.01
N ALA A 222 9.29 6.54 2.39
CA ALA A 222 10.60 6.44 3.03
C ALA A 222 10.96 7.69 3.86
N GLN A 223 10.43 8.85 3.49
CA GLN A 223 10.80 10.14 4.10
C GLN A 223 10.57 10.19 5.63
N PRO A 224 9.46 9.72 6.20
CA PRO A 224 9.23 9.85 7.65
C PRO A 224 10.25 9.08 8.49
N LEU A 225 10.83 7.98 7.98
CA LEU A 225 11.89 7.24 8.64
C LEU A 225 13.16 8.10 8.75
N GLU A 226 13.55 8.75 7.66
CA GLU A 226 14.71 9.62 7.60
C GLU A 226 14.52 10.89 8.46
N LEU A 227 13.32 11.44 8.50
CA LEU A 227 12.99 12.58 9.37
C LEU A 227 13.20 12.26 10.86
N VAL A 228 12.84 11.04 11.28
CA VAL A 228 13.06 10.59 12.67
C VAL A 228 14.54 10.23 12.90
N LYS A 229 15.19 9.51 11.98
CA LYS A 229 16.62 9.15 12.05
C LYS A 229 17.52 10.39 12.16
N SER A 230 17.27 11.40 11.33
CA SER A 230 18.03 12.65 11.34
C SER A 230 17.74 13.54 12.56
N GLY A 231 16.64 13.27 13.28
CA GLY A 231 16.16 14.15 14.36
C GLY A 231 15.47 15.42 13.87
N SER A 232 15.17 15.52 12.58
CA SER A 232 14.37 16.63 12.01
C SER A 232 12.96 16.68 12.63
N VAL A 233 12.43 15.53 13.02
CA VAL A 233 11.22 15.39 13.82
C VAL A 233 11.47 14.43 14.99
N VAL A 234 10.72 14.58 16.07
CA VAL A 234 10.84 13.69 17.25
C VAL A 234 9.86 12.52 17.18
N MET A 235 8.77 12.69 16.46
CA MET A 235 7.74 11.67 16.16
C MET A 235 7.25 11.86 14.74
N SER A 236 6.89 10.78 14.07
CA SER A 236 6.29 10.85 12.74
C SER A 236 5.17 9.84 12.58
N ILE A 237 4.11 10.24 11.89
CA ILE A 237 3.17 9.30 11.26
C ILE A 237 3.96 8.55 10.18
N VAL A 238 3.75 7.23 10.06
CA VAL A 238 4.48 6.37 9.13
C VAL A 238 3.63 5.15 8.75
N TYR A 239 3.94 4.54 7.64
CA TYR A 239 3.43 3.20 7.30
C TYR A 239 4.15 2.13 8.11
N ASN A 240 3.42 1.31 8.88
CA ASN A 240 3.99 0.32 9.80
C ASN A 240 4.97 -0.65 9.13
N GLY A 241 4.69 -1.08 7.89
CA GLY A 241 5.53 -2.04 7.19
C GLY A 241 6.92 -1.50 6.89
N ARG A 242 7.03 -0.24 6.46
CA ARG A 242 8.33 0.40 6.22
C ARG A 242 9.12 0.60 7.52
N ALA A 243 8.43 1.00 8.59
CA ALA A 243 9.06 1.12 9.91
C ALA A 243 9.50 -0.25 10.43
N GLY A 244 8.67 -1.28 10.27
CA GLY A 244 9.00 -2.66 10.65
C GLY A 244 10.17 -3.23 9.86
N ALA A 245 10.24 -2.99 8.55
CA ALA A 245 11.37 -3.39 7.72
C ALA A 245 12.67 -2.71 8.19
N ALA A 246 12.63 -1.42 8.47
CA ALA A 246 13.80 -0.70 9.00
C ALA A 246 14.24 -1.24 10.38
N ILE A 247 13.31 -1.57 11.26
CA ILE A 247 13.63 -2.18 12.57
C ILE A 247 14.23 -3.57 12.40
N LEU A 248 13.58 -4.44 11.59
CA LEU A 248 13.91 -5.86 11.50
C LEU A 248 15.12 -6.14 10.60
N SER A 249 15.28 -5.38 9.51
CA SER A 249 16.38 -5.59 8.54
C SER A 249 17.58 -4.68 8.78
N GLU A 250 17.35 -3.42 9.20
CA GLU A 250 18.40 -2.40 9.33
C GLU A 250 18.79 -2.12 10.79
N GLY A 251 18.09 -2.71 11.77
CA GLY A 251 18.33 -2.49 13.20
C GLY A 251 17.97 -1.08 13.68
N ALA A 252 17.04 -0.39 12.98
CA ALA A 252 16.61 0.94 13.37
C ALA A 252 15.97 0.95 14.77
N SER A 253 16.36 1.92 15.58
CA SER A 253 15.90 2.06 16.97
C SER A 253 14.63 2.92 17.03
N PHE A 254 13.51 2.39 16.56
CA PHE A 254 12.20 3.04 16.66
C PHE A 254 11.31 2.31 17.66
N ASP A 255 10.52 3.08 18.41
CA ASP A 255 9.34 2.59 19.14
C ASP A 255 8.06 3.06 18.46
N TYR A 256 6.95 2.36 18.71
CA TYR A 256 5.65 2.64 18.12
C TYR A 256 4.64 3.18 19.12
N ILE A 257 3.75 4.06 18.65
CA ILE A 257 2.46 4.31 19.29
C ILE A 257 1.39 3.63 18.44
N TRP A 258 0.90 2.48 18.90
CA TRP A 258 -0.11 1.67 18.21
C TRP A 258 -1.57 2.05 18.55
N GLU A 259 -1.78 2.82 19.62
CA GLU A 259 -3.12 3.24 20.00
C GLU A 259 -3.68 4.20 18.96
N GLY A 260 -4.85 3.88 18.44
CA GLY A 260 -5.49 4.71 17.43
C GLY A 260 -4.83 4.65 16.05
N GLN A 261 -4.05 3.58 15.79
CA GLN A 261 -3.59 3.32 14.42
C GLN A 261 -4.77 3.33 13.45
N VAL A 262 -4.56 3.85 12.25
CA VAL A 262 -5.57 3.85 11.19
C VAL A 262 -5.24 2.75 10.20
N LEU A 263 -6.06 1.70 10.21
CA LEU A 263 -5.87 0.52 9.37
C LEU A 263 -6.47 0.77 7.98
N ASP A 264 -5.71 0.46 6.97
CA ASP A 264 -6.09 0.54 5.57
C ASP A 264 -5.50 -0.65 4.81
N GLY A 265 -5.74 -0.74 3.51
CA GLY A 265 -5.25 -1.82 2.68
C GLY A 265 -4.74 -1.36 1.34
N ASP A 266 -3.96 -2.22 0.68
CA ASP A 266 -3.63 -2.10 -0.72
C ASP A 266 -4.32 -3.20 -1.52
N TRP A 267 -4.69 -2.84 -2.73
CA TRP A 267 -5.39 -3.67 -3.70
C TRP A 267 -4.62 -3.64 -5.00
N ILE A 268 -4.79 -4.64 -5.83
CA ILE A 268 -4.18 -4.70 -7.15
C ILE A 268 -5.24 -4.81 -8.22
N ALA A 269 -5.10 -4.02 -9.28
CA ALA A 269 -6.04 -3.96 -10.38
C ALA A 269 -5.33 -4.13 -11.73
N VAL A 270 -6.07 -4.62 -12.73
CA VAL A 270 -5.63 -4.66 -14.13
C VAL A 270 -6.11 -3.39 -14.82
N VAL A 271 -5.21 -2.66 -15.45
CA VAL A 271 -5.55 -1.42 -16.15
C VAL A 271 -6.43 -1.73 -17.37
N LYS A 272 -7.45 -0.91 -17.61
CA LYS A 272 -8.33 -1.07 -18.75
C LYS A 272 -7.55 -0.94 -20.07
N GLY A 273 -7.65 -1.97 -20.93
CA GLY A 273 -6.89 -2.02 -22.18
C GLY A 273 -5.43 -2.45 -22.00
N ALA A 274 -5.06 -3.02 -20.87
CA ALA A 274 -3.72 -3.57 -20.62
C ALA A 274 -3.28 -4.51 -21.74
N PRO A 275 -2.03 -4.38 -22.24
CA PRO A 275 -1.51 -5.21 -23.34
C PRO A 275 -1.54 -6.71 -23.02
N ASN A 276 -1.31 -7.07 -21.74
CA ASN A 276 -1.20 -8.44 -21.28
C ASN A 276 -2.33 -8.82 -20.30
N LYS A 277 -3.57 -8.36 -20.58
CA LYS A 277 -4.74 -8.49 -19.69
C LYS A 277 -4.93 -9.89 -19.10
N ASP A 278 -4.94 -10.92 -19.94
CA ASP A 278 -5.22 -12.29 -19.47
C ASP A 278 -4.10 -12.80 -18.56
N GLU A 279 -2.85 -12.52 -18.91
CA GLU A 279 -1.68 -12.83 -18.09
C GLU A 279 -1.69 -12.05 -16.77
N ALA A 280 -2.12 -10.78 -16.81
CA ALA A 280 -2.29 -9.94 -15.64
C ALA A 280 -3.31 -10.53 -14.67
N ILE A 281 -4.45 -11.02 -15.15
CA ILE A 281 -5.47 -11.67 -14.32
C ILE A 281 -4.91 -12.96 -13.66
N GLU A 282 -4.16 -13.78 -14.41
CA GLU A 282 -3.52 -14.99 -13.84
C GLU A 282 -2.45 -14.62 -12.81
N PHE A 283 -1.72 -13.53 -13.04
CA PHE A 283 -0.78 -12.99 -12.05
C PHE A 283 -1.51 -12.53 -10.77
N LEU A 284 -2.63 -11.81 -10.88
CA LEU A 284 -3.42 -11.39 -9.73
C LEU A 284 -3.90 -12.59 -8.90
N LYS A 285 -4.35 -13.67 -9.55
CA LYS A 285 -4.72 -14.90 -8.87
C LYS A 285 -3.57 -15.47 -8.05
N HIS A 286 -2.35 -15.49 -8.61
CA HIS A 286 -1.15 -15.93 -7.90
C HIS A 286 -0.78 -14.99 -6.76
N ALA A 287 -0.70 -13.68 -7.02
CA ALA A 287 -0.29 -12.66 -6.04
C ALA A 287 -1.19 -12.62 -4.80
N THR A 288 -2.46 -12.98 -4.97
CA THR A 288 -3.46 -12.98 -3.89
C THR A 288 -3.74 -14.35 -3.28
N THR A 289 -2.92 -15.37 -3.56
CA THR A 289 -2.99 -16.63 -2.80
C THR A 289 -2.60 -16.42 -1.34
N CYS A 290 -3.01 -17.35 -0.47
CA CYS A 290 -2.65 -17.31 0.94
C CYS A 290 -1.14 -17.38 1.14
N GLU A 291 -0.49 -18.21 0.33
CA GLU A 291 0.96 -18.42 0.32
C GLU A 291 1.70 -17.15 -0.11
N SER A 292 1.30 -16.53 -1.22
CA SER A 292 1.93 -15.31 -1.75
C SER A 292 1.82 -14.14 -0.76
N GLN A 293 0.65 -13.94 -0.15
CA GLN A 293 0.48 -12.90 0.87
C GLN A 293 1.30 -13.19 2.14
N ALA A 294 1.43 -14.46 2.52
CA ALA A 294 2.29 -14.84 3.65
C ALA A 294 3.79 -14.69 3.30
N GLU A 295 4.21 -15.07 2.09
CA GLU A 295 5.60 -14.90 1.64
C GLU A 295 6.02 -13.44 1.61
N GLN A 296 5.14 -12.52 1.16
CA GLN A 296 5.42 -11.08 1.21
C GLN A 296 5.74 -10.60 2.62
N ALA A 297 5.05 -11.13 3.64
CA ALA A 297 5.29 -10.77 5.04
C ALA A 297 6.67 -11.21 5.59
N LYS A 298 7.44 -12.01 4.85
CA LYS A 298 8.85 -12.28 5.17
C LYS A 298 9.76 -11.07 4.95
N TYR A 299 9.32 -10.09 4.18
CA TYR A 299 10.14 -8.94 3.76
C TYR A 299 9.59 -7.59 4.19
N ILE A 300 8.30 -7.54 4.63
CA ILE A 300 7.66 -6.34 5.15
C ILE A 300 6.60 -6.70 6.20
N THR A 301 6.41 -5.86 7.20
CA THR A 301 5.50 -6.18 8.31
C THR A 301 4.03 -5.77 8.04
N TYR A 302 3.59 -5.90 6.79
CA TYR A 302 2.19 -5.79 6.41
C TYR A 302 1.45 -7.09 6.62
N GLY A 303 0.17 -7.04 6.90
CA GLY A 303 -0.62 -8.24 7.18
C GLY A 303 -1.34 -8.75 5.93
N PRO A 304 -1.39 -10.07 5.69
CA PRO A 304 -2.25 -10.63 4.66
C PRO A 304 -3.70 -10.19 4.80
N MET A 305 -4.36 -9.85 3.69
CA MET A 305 -5.82 -9.60 3.69
C MET A 305 -6.61 -10.91 3.81
N ARG A 306 -6.05 -12.02 3.34
CA ARG A 306 -6.69 -13.33 3.49
C ARG A 306 -6.30 -13.95 4.82
N LYS A 307 -7.30 -14.44 5.57
CA LYS A 307 -7.10 -15.06 6.89
C LYS A 307 -6.13 -16.24 6.85
N CYS A 308 -6.22 -17.07 5.82
CA CYS A 308 -5.33 -18.22 5.62
C CYS A 308 -3.84 -17.81 5.52
N GLY A 309 -3.51 -16.67 4.90
CA GLY A 309 -2.14 -16.15 4.89
C GLY A 309 -1.63 -15.78 6.28
N LEU A 310 -2.48 -15.15 7.11
CA LEU A 310 -2.12 -14.87 8.49
C LEU A 310 -1.97 -16.15 9.33
N ASP A 311 -2.77 -17.18 9.07
CA ASP A 311 -2.67 -18.45 9.76
C ASP A 311 -1.40 -19.24 9.37
N ILE A 312 -0.93 -19.11 8.11
CA ILE A 312 0.39 -19.61 7.67
C ILE A 312 1.51 -18.95 8.48
N ILE A 313 1.50 -17.61 8.58
CA ILE A 313 2.49 -16.85 9.35
C ILE A 313 2.52 -17.29 10.80
N LYS A 314 1.35 -17.38 11.46
CA LYS A 314 1.26 -17.81 12.87
C LYS A 314 1.82 -19.19 13.14
N LYS A 315 1.67 -20.12 12.18
CA LYS A 315 2.19 -21.49 12.30
C LYS A 315 3.69 -21.58 12.06
N GLY A 316 4.24 -20.65 11.25
CA GLY A 316 5.64 -20.63 10.84
C GLY A 316 6.53 -19.64 11.58
N GLU A 317 6.05 -18.99 12.66
CA GLU A 317 6.88 -18.05 13.43
C GLU A 317 8.16 -18.71 14.00
N PRO A 318 9.30 -18.00 13.97
CA PRO A 318 9.54 -16.65 13.48
C PRO A 318 9.50 -16.61 11.95
N TRP A 319 8.76 -15.65 11.36
CA TRP A 319 8.42 -15.66 9.93
C TRP A 319 9.29 -14.73 9.06
N PHE A 320 9.86 -13.66 9.63
CA PHE A 320 10.66 -12.72 8.86
C PHE A 320 11.91 -13.40 8.27
N HIS A 321 12.37 -12.96 7.10
CA HIS A 321 13.44 -13.62 6.33
C HIS A 321 14.75 -13.84 7.10
N ASN A 322 14.99 -13.08 8.15
CA ASN A 322 16.19 -13.18 9.02
C ASN A 322 15.92 -13.94 10.33
N GLY A 323 14.79 -14.63 10.46
CA GLY A 323 14.46 -15.44 11.63
C GLY A 323 13.91 -14.67 12.82
N ILE A 324 13.51 -13.40 12.64
CA ILE A 324 12.87 -12.61 13.70
C ILE A 324 11.34 -12.77 13.62
N ALA A 325 10.65 -12.72 14.78
CA ALA A 325 9.20 -12.77 14.84
C ALA A 325 8.56 -11.54 14.19
N VAL A 326 7.69 -11.74 13.19
CA VAL A 326 7.03 -10.66 12.44
C VAL A 326 5.74 -10.18 13.10
N LEU A 327 5.01 -11.07 13.80
CA LEU A 327 3.70 -10.76 14.42
C LEU A 327 3.72 -9.54 15.35
N PRO A 328 4.78 -9.27 16.14
CA PRO A 328 4.88 -8.07 16.97
C PRO A 328 4.86 -6.75 16.17
N HIS A 329 5.09 -6.79 14.87
CA HIS A 329 5.15 -5.61 13.99
C HIS A 329 3.97 -5.55 13.00
N MET A 330 3.08 -6.54 12.99
CA MET A 330 1.92 -6.59 12.10
C MET A 330 0.74 -5.77 12.62
N PRO A 331 0.00 -5.06 11.74
CA PRO A 331 -1.10 -4.18 12.14
C PRO A 331 -2.39 -4.94 12.52
N ASN A 332 -2.63 -6.10 11.91
CA ASN A 332 -3.88 -6.86 11.95
C ASN A 332 -3.91 -7.96 13.01
N THR A 333 -3.09 -7.87 14.07
CA THR A 333 -3.21 -8.78 15.22
C THR A 333 -4.49 -8.46 16.03
N LYS A 334 -5.12 -9.48 16.63
CA LYS A 334 -6.36 -9.34 17.42
C LYS A 334 -6.27 -8.23 18.49
N LYS A 335 -5.10 -8.07 19.12
CA LYS A 335 -4.86 -7.03 20.15
C LYS A 335 -4.91 -5.62 19.57
N ARG A 336 -4.33 -5.43 18.37
CA ARG A 336 -4.25 -4.12 17.70
C ARG A 336 -5.57 -3.73 17.07
N LEU A 337 -6.23 -4.65 16.38
CA LEU A 337 -7.53 -4.40 15.75
C LEU A 337 -8.56 -3.82 16.73
N LYS A 338 -8.55 -4.24 18.01
CA LYS A 338 -9.44 -3.69 19.04
C LYS A 338 -9.24 -2.19 19.33
N LYS A 339 -8.11 -1.63 18.94
CA LYS A 339 -7.71 -0.23 19.20
C LYS A 339 -7.42 0.53 17.90
N SER A 340 -7.78 -0.03 16.77
CA SER A 340 -7.60 0.57 15.44
C SER A 340 -8.85 1.36 15.06
N VAL A 341 -8.63 2.39 14.26
CA VAL A 341 -9.64 2.92 13.35
C VAL A 341 -9.50 2.12 12.05
N LEU A 342 -10.59 1.67 11.50
CA LEU A 342 -10.62 1.11 10.15
C LEU A 342 -11.05 2.23 9.20
N THR A 343 -10.25 2.51 8.18
CA THR A 343 -10.60 3.49 7.15
C THR A 343 -11.93 3.10 6.48
N ASP A 344 -12.78 4.08 6.22
CA ASP A 344 -13.99 3.90 5.41
C ASP A 344 -13.70 4.37 3.98
N PRO A 345 -13.34 3.47 3.07
CA PRO A 345 -12.90 3.84 1.73
C PRO A 345 -14.02 4.43 0.89
N VAL A 346 -15.27 4.04 1.14
CA VAL A 346 -16.43 4.56 0.38
C VAL A 346 -16.64 6.03 0.74
N TRP A 347 -16.68 6.34 2.03
CA TRP A 347 -16.80 7.74 2.47
C TRP A 347 -15.64 8.61 1.98
N TRP A 348 -14.41 8.08 2.04
CA TRP A 348 -13.25 8.80 1.53
C TRP A 348 -13.29 8.98 0.00
N ALA A 349 -13.83 8.03 -0.76
CA ALA A 349 -14.02 8.17 -2.20
C ALA A 349 -14.89 9.38 -2.53
N ASP A 350 -15.99 9.57 -1.80
CA ASP A 350 -16.95 10.65 -2.00
C ASP A 350 -16.40 12.03 -1.54
N HIS A 351 -15.55 12.07 -0.49
CA HIS A 351 -15.17 13.33 0.18
C HIS A 351 -13.69 13.73 -0.04
N ASN A 352 -12.90 12.89 -0.70
CA ASN A 352 -11.45 13.06 -0.81
C ASN A 352 -11.05 14.37 -1.50
N ALA A 353 -11.76 14.78 -2.55
CA ALA A 353 -11.45 16.00 -3.31
C ALA A 353 -11.59 17.25 -2.44
N GLU A 354 -12.75 17.41 -1.78
CA GLU A 354 -13.04 18.52 -0.89
C GLU A 354 -12.07 18.57 0.30
N LEU A 355 -11.85 17.43 0.95
CA LEU A 355 -10.97 17.37 2.12
C LEU A 355 -9.50 17.63 1.78
N LYS A 356 -9.05 17.27 0.56
CA LYS A 356 -7.71 17.63 0.07
C LYS A 356 -7.57 19.14 -0.14
N GLU A 357 -8.61 19.83 -0.56
CA GLU A 357 -8.60 21.30 -0.68
C GLU A 357 -8.47 21.95 0.69
N GLN A 358 -9.31 21.58 1.65
CA GLN A 358 -9.26 22.07 3.04
C GLN A 358 -7.88 21.74 3.68
N TRP A 359 -7.37 20.54 3.44
CA TRP A 359 -6.05 20.10 3.91
C TRP A 359 -4.91 20.95 3.34
N SER A 360 -4.98 21.28 2.06
CA SER A 360 -3.98 22.15 1.39
C SER A 360 -3.96 23.54 2.00
N ALA A 361 -5.12 24.09 2.32
CA ALA A 361 -5.25 25.37 3.02
C ALA A 361 -4.64 25.28 4.44
N TRP A 362 -4.93 24.21 5.18
CA TRP A 362 -4.34 24.00 6.51
C TRP A 362 -2.82 23.87 6.45
N MET A 363 -2.27 23.10 5.50
CA MET A 363 -0.81 22.95 5.31
C MET A 363 -0.14 24.30 5.01
N ALA A 364 -0.78 25.15 4.19
CA ALA A 364 -0.24 26.45 3.84
C ALA A 364 -0.14 27.38 5.05
N GLY A 365 -1.09 27.29 5.99
CA GLY A 365 -1.10 28.04 7.25
C GLY A 365 -0.14 27.53 8.33
N ASN A 366 0.52 26.40 8.09
CA ASN A 366 1.44 25.75 9.04
C ASN A 366 2.93 25.85 8.66
N LYS A 367 3.28 26.72 7.72
CA LYS A 367 4.68 26.96 7.29
C LYS A 367 5.47 27.75 8.31
#